data_d0d5f3a6f5f4a16e304db3eb75056471
#
_entry.id   d0d5f3a6f5f4a16e304db3eb75056471
#
_cell.length_a   1.000
_cell.length_b   1.000
_cell.length_c   1.000
_cell.angle_alpha   90.00
_cell.angle_beta   90.00
_cell.angle_gamma   90.00
#
_symmetry.space_group_name_H-M   'P 1'
#
loop_
_entity.id
_entity.type
_entity.pdbx_description
1 polymer ?
#
loop_
_entity_poly.entity_id
_entity_poly.type
_entity_poly.pdbx_seq_one_letter_code
_entity_poly.pdbx_strand_id
1 'polypeptide(L)'
;MISRRSLLPMLVPLVTGLPQFSLGADLQQFPTSELTIITASGPHRFKVELAETPAQMTQGLMFRTSLAPDAGMLFDYKQPTVATMWMRNTLIPLDMLFVDAQGRIVNIHQRAVPQSLDIITAAAPVRAVIELNGGTASRLGIEPGDRVIHPIFGNAS
;
A
#
# COMPACT_ATOMS: atom_id res chain seq x y z
N MET A 1 48.83 -64.83 26.14
CA MET A 1 47.46 -64.29 26.41
C MET A 1 47.44 -62.87 25.83
N ILE A 2 46.89 -62.68 24.62
CA ILE A 2 46.92 -61.41 23.92
C ILE A 2 45.47 -60.92 23.85
N SER A 3 45.14 -59.86 24.58
CA SER A 3 43.83 -59.24 24.61
C SER A 3 43.64 -58.32 23.38
N ARG A 4 42.71 -58.68 22.52
CA ARG A 4 42.29 -57.86 21.37
C ARG A 4 41.28 -56.80 21.87
N ARG A 5 41.67 -55.55 21.90
CA ARG A 5 40.76 -54.43 22.09
C ARG A 5 40.09 -54.09 20.73
N SER A 6 38.82 -54.37 20.64
CA SER A 6 37.97 -53.89 19.49
C SER A 6 37.77 -52.39 19.60
N LEU A 7 38.22 -51.68 18.58
CA LEU A 7 37.86 -50.28 18.32
C LEU A 7 36.55 -50.23 17.55
N LEU A 8 35.50 -49.74 18.17
CA LEU A 8 34.26 -49.37 17.49
C LEU A 8 34.47 -48.01 16.77
N PRO A 9 34.10 -47.90 15.51
CA PRO A 9 34.09 -46.59 14.86
C PRO A 9 32.88 -45.78 15.34
N MET A 10 33.17 -44.58 15.86
CA MET A 10 32.18 -43.58 16.26
C MET A 10 31.59 -42.96 15.00
N LEU A 11 30.32 -43.28 14.73
CA LEU A 11 29.57 -42.66 13.61
C LEU A 11 29.16 -41.26 14.04
N VAL A 12 29.77 -40.23 13.46
CA VAL A 12 29.35 -38.84 13.62
C VAL A 12 28.21 -38.58 12.64
N PRO A 13 27.01 -38.18 13.09
CA PRO A 13 25.95 -37.82 12.17
C PRO A 13 26.30 -36.47 11.50
N LEU A 14 26.46 -36.50 10.19
CA LEU A 14 26.58 -35.31 9.35
C LEU A 14 25.21 -34.63 9.28
N VAL A 15 25.02 -33.63 10.10
CA VAL A 15 23.83 -32.77 10.02
C VAL A 15 24.02 -31.84 8.83
N THR A 16 23.52 -32.24 7.66
CA THR A 16 23.38 -31.37 6.51
C THR A 16 22.19 -30.43 6.74
N GLY A 17 22.45 -29.30 7.40
CA GLY A 17 21.51 -28.19 7.45
C GLY A 17 21.37 -27.59 6.06
N LEU A 18 20.30 -27.94 5.34
CA LEU A 18 19.91 -27.22 4.13
C LEU A 18 19.54 -25.80 4.54
N PRO A 19 20.03 -24.76 3.84
CA PRO A 19 19.58 -23.40 4.10
C PRO A 19 18.08 -23.35 3.80
N GLN A 20 17.30 -23.08 4.84
CA GLN A 20 15.88 -22.76 4.69
C GLN A 20 15.81 -21.35 4.09
N PHE A 21 15.66 -21.26 2.77
CA PHE A 21 15.27 -20.01 2.14
C PHE A 21 13.82 -19.72 2.59
N SER A 22 13.68 -18.79 3.55
CA SER A 22 12.40 -18.20 3.89
C SER A 22 11.94 -17.40 2.67
N LEU A 23 11.00 -17.94 1.90
CA LEU A 23 10.30 -17.25 0.82
C LEU A 23 9.20 -16.33 1.38
N GLY A 24 9.43 -15.70 2.52
CA GLY A 24 8.63 -14.60 3.02
C GLY A 24 9.27 -13.30 2.52
N ALA A 25 8.73 -12.71 1.46
CA ALA A 25 9.02 -11.31 1.20
C ALA A 25 8.61 -10.53 2.46
N ASP A 26 9.57 -9.87 3.12
CA ASP A 26 9.27 -9.06 4.30
C ASP A 26 8.29 -7.95 3.88
N LEU A 27 7.06 -8.03 4.40
CA LEU A 27 6.04 -7.01 4.15
C LEU A 27 6.50 -5.69 4.74
N GLN A 28 6.32 -4.61 3.98
CA GLN A 28 6.68 -3.28 4.43
C GLN A 28 5.80 -2.85 5.61
N GLN A 29 6.39 -2.08 6.51
CA GLN A 29 5.67 -1.36 7.54
C GLN A 29 5.42 0.07 7.07
N PHE A 30 4.24 0.60 7.40
CA PHE A 30 3.80 1.92 6.97
C PHE A 30 3.50 2.79 8.18
N PRO A 31 4.06 4.00 8.28
CA PRO A 31 3.59 5.00 9.24
C PRO A 31 2.12 5.30 9.00
N THR A 32 1.42 5.73 10.03
CA THR A 32 0.01 6.11 9.92
C THR A 32 -0.17 7.60 10.10
N SER A 33 -1.17 8.15 9.42
CA SER A 33 -1.59 9.55 9.54
C SER A 33 -3.11 9.66 9.40
N GLU A 34 -3.64 10.84 9.64
CA GLU A 34 -5.05 11.15 9.40
C GLU A 34 -5.17 12.18 8.27
N LEU A 35 -6.15 11.98 7.41
CA LEU A 35 -6.54 12.96 6.41
C LEU A 35 -8.05 13.21 6.47
N THR A 36 -8.47 14.35 5.96
CA THR A 36 -9.88 14.70 5.82
C THR A 36 -10.18 15.06 4.37
N ILE A 37 -11.24 14.49 3.82
CA ILE A 37 -11.75 14.87 2.50
C ILE A 37 -12.98 15.74 2.72
N ILE A 38 -12.95 16.95 2.16
CA ILE A 38 -14.06 17.89 2.22
C ILE A 38 -14.89 17.73 0.96
N THR A 39 -16.11 17.28 1.12
CA THR A 39 -17.07 17.09 0.04
C THR A 39 -18.27 18.04 0.20
N ALA A 40 -19.19 18.03 -0.75
CA ALA A 40 -20.45 18.78 -0.65
C ALA A 40 -21.31 18.34 0.55
N SER A 41 -21.18 17.06 0.98
CA SER A 41 -21.89 16.54 2.16
C SER A 41 -21.17 16.80 3.50
N GLY A 42 -19.97 17.40 3.46
CA GLY A 42 -19.16 17.74 4.62
C GLY A 42 -17.83 16.99 4.69
N PRO A 43 -17.15 17.07 5.86
CA PRO A 43 -15.85 16.44 6.03
C PRO A 43 -15.96 14.94 6.32
N HIS A 44 -15.09 14.16 5.68
CA HIS A 44 -14.92 12.72 5.93
C HIS A 44 -13.48 12.45 6.36
N ARG A 45 -13.29 11.83 7.51
CA ARG A 45 -11.97 11.50 8.07
C ARG A 45 -11.58 10.09 7.73
N PHE A 46 -10.29 9.91 7.43
CA PHE A 46 -9.68 8.62 7.16
C PHE A 46 -8.37 8.48 7.90
N LYS A 47 -8.12 7.29 8.44
CA LYS A 47 -6.83 6.88 8.95
C LYS A 47 -6.07 6.19 7.82
N VAL A 48 -4.99 6.78 7.36
CA VAL A 48 -4.22 6.27 6.23
C VAL A 48 -2.84 5.79 6.65
N GLU A 49 -2.37 4.75 5.97
CA GLU A 49 -0.98 4.35 5.97
C GLU A 49 -0.23 5.19 4.93
N LEU A 50 1.02 5.56 5.21
CA LEU A 50 1.83 6.40 4.33
C LEU A 50 2.82 5.54 3.54
N ALA A 51 2.73 5.57 2.22
CA ALA A 51 3.72 4.99 1.32
C ALA A 51 4.65 6.10 0.81
N GLU A 52 5.87 6.14 1.34
CA GLU A 52 6.83 7.23 1.11
C GLU A 52 8.17 6.75 0.54
N THR A 53 8.54 5.50 0.77
CA THR A 53 9.75 4.90 0.20
C THR A 53 9.42 4.11 -1.07
N PRO A 54 10.40 3.90 -1.97
CA PRO A 54 10.18 3.09 -3.18
C PRO A 54 9.61 1.70 -2.88
N ALA A 55 10.08 1.02 -1.83
CA ALA A 55 9.59 -0.29 -1.44
C ALA A 55 8.13 -0.24 -0.95
N GLN A 56 7.77 0.76 -0.14
CA GLN A 56 6.39 0.98 0.33
C GLN A 56 5.47 1.32 -0.85
N MET A 57 5.89 2.21 -1.75
CA MET A 57 5.09 2.58 -2.94
C MET A 57 4.89 1.38 -3.88
N THR A 58 5.89 0.51 -4.00
CA THR A 58 5.77 -0.71 -4.81
C THR A 58 4.79 -1.70 -4.19
N GLN A 59 4.83 -1.92 -2.86
CA GLN A 59 3.95 -2.87 -2.20
C GLN A 59 2.53 -2.33 -2.07
N GLY A 60 2.36 -1.08 -1.64
CA GLY A 60 1.04 -0.51 -1.40
C GLY A 60 0.15 -1.43 -0.56
N LEU A 61 -1.11 -1.58 -0.96
CA LEU A 61 -2.09 -2.47 -0.32
C LEU A 61 -2.05 -3.92 -0.84
N MET A 62 -0.99 -4.33 -1.52
CA MET A 62 -0.83 -5.73 -1.96
C MET A 62 -1.00 -6.71 -0.79
N PHE A 63 -1.59 -7.87 -1.09
CA PHE A 63 -1.81 -8.98 -0.16
C PHE A 63 -2.78 -8.72 0.99
N ARG A 64 -3.40 -7.53 1.07
CA ARG A 64 -4.45 -7.24 2.05
C ARG A 64 -5.74 -7.94 1.65
N THR A 65 -6.36 -8.62 2.61
CA THR A 65 -7.66 -9.30 2.42
C THR A 65 -8.85 -8.42 2.82
N SER A 66 -8.59 -7.36 3.56
CA SER A 66 -9.58 -6.38 3.99
C SER A 66 -8.93 -5.04 4.32
N LEU A 67 -9.74 -3.98 4.30
CA LEU A 67 -9.39 -2.64 4.73
C LEU A 67 -10.59 -2.09 5.51
N ALA A 68 -10.35 -1.47 6.67
CA ALA A 68 -11.43 -0.87 7.46
C ALA A 68 -12.15 0.24 6.66
N PRO A 69 -13.44 0.48 6.88
CA PRO A 69 -14.22 1.44 6.08
C PRO A 69 -13.70 2.87 6.09
N ASP A 70 -13.01 3.27 7.17
CA ASP A 70 -12.39 4.58 7.38
C ASP A 70 -10.86 4.56 7.22
N ALA A 71 -10.31 3.47 6.70
CA ALA A 71 -8.89 3.31 6.44
C ALA A 71 -8.56 3.49 4.96
N GLY A 72 -7.29 3.77 4.67
CA GLY A 72 -6.76 3.91 3.32
C GLY A 72 -5.25 3.90 3.30
N MET A 73 -4.69 4.19 2.13
CA MET A 73 -3.26 4.42 1.96
C MET A 73 -3.02 5.68 1.14
N LEU A 74 -2.05 6.48 1.58
CA LEU A 74 -1.61 7.68 0.89
C LEU A 74 -0.21 7.47 0.35
N PHE A 75 -0.07 7.57 -0.98
CA PHE A 75 1.19 7.50 -1.72
C PHE A 75 1.68 8.92 -1.95
N ASP A 76 2.77 9.31 -1.30
CA ASP A 76 3.36 10.65 -1.45
C ASP A 76 4.52 10.64 -2.44
N TYR A 77 4.30 11.14 -3.64
CA TYR A 77 5.32 11.26 -4.68
C TYR A 77 6.33 12.38 -4.43
N LYS A 78 6.17 13.18 -3.38
CA LYS A 78 7.03 14.33 -3.01
C LYS A 78 7.02 15.47 -4.02
N GLN A 79 6.82 15.20 -5.29
CA GLN A 79 6.81 16.15 -6.40
C GLN A 79 5.63 15.87 -7.33
N PRO A 80 5.13 16.87 -8.07
CA PRO A 80 4.12 16.65 -9.10
C PRO A 80 4.59 15.61 -10.12
N THR A 81 3.80 14.54 -10.28
CA THR A 81 4.12 13.39 -11.12
C THR A 81 2.85 12.93 -11.84
N VAL A 82 2.96 12.54 -13.10
CA VAL A 82 1.87 11.82 -13.77
C VAL A 82 1.88 10.39 -13.24
N ALA A 83 1.18 10.20 -12.12
CA ALA A 83 1.16 8.94 -11.40
C ALA A 83 0.46 7.86 -12.20
N THR A 84 1.00 6.65 -12.14
CA THR A 84 0.40 5.44 -12.70
C THR A 84 0.27 4.39 -11.61
N MET A 85 -0.89 3.74 -11.55
CA MET A 85 -1.23 2.71 -10.58
C MET A 85 -1.66 1.43 -11.32
N TRP A 86 -1.69 0.33 -10.61
CA TRP A 86 -2.21 -0.96 -11.06
C TRP A 86 -2.76 -1.74 -9.86
N MET A 87 -3.45 -2.84 -10.13
CA MET A 87 -4.01 -3.70 -9.08
C MET A 87 -3.26 -5.03 -8.91
N ARG A 88 -2.00 -5.09 -9.36
CA ARG A 88 -1.18 -6.29 -9.22
C ARG A 88 -1.10 -6.73 -7.75
N ASN A 89 -1.34 -8.01 -7.48
CA ASN A 89 -1.35 -8.61 -6.14
C ASN A 89 -2.27 -7.91 -5.12
N THR A 90 -3.18 -7.06 -5.58
CA THR A 90 -4.15 -6.36 -4.74
C THR A 90 -5.47 -7.12 -4.80
N LEU A 91 -5.91 -7.65 -3.65
CA LEU A 91 -6.99 -8.64 -3.56
C LEU A 91 -8.37 -8.00 -3.35
N ILE A 92 -8.41 -6.75 -2.95
CA ILE A 92 -9.64 -6.00 -2.66
C ILE A 92 -9.87 -4.90 -3.69
N PRO A 93 -11.12 -4.59 -4.09
CA PRO A 93 -11.37 -3.46 -4.97
C PRO A 93 -11.06 -2.14 -4.28
N LEU A 94 -10.49 -1.17 -5.00
CA LEU A 94 -10.07 0.11 -4.47
C LEU A 94 -10.63 1.26 -5.30
N ASP A 95 -10.95 2.37 -4.63
CA ASP A 95 -11.09 3.69 -5.26
C ASP A 95 -9.75 4.41 -5.17
N MET A 96 -9.25 4.94 -6.28
CA MET A 96 -8.00 5.67 -6.36
C MET A 96 -8.27 7.14 -6.64
N LEU A 97 -7.91 8.00 -5.68
CA LEU A 97 -8.08 9.45 -5.77
C LEU A 97 -6.73 10.06 -6.13
N PHE A 98 -6.64 10.74 -7.25
CA PHE A 98 -5.44 11.43 -7.72
C PHE A 98 -5.50 12.89 -7.27
N VAL A 99 -4.51 13.33 -6.46
CA VAL A 99 -4.58 14.60 -5.73
C VAL A 99 -3.39 15.48 -6.10
N ASP A 100 -3.66 16.72 -6.50
CA ASP A 100 -2.62 17.70 -6.86
C ASP A 100 -1.84 18.24 -5.65
N ALA A 101 -0.85 19.09 -5.91
CA ALA A 101 0.00 19.67 -4.88
C ALA A 101 -0.75 20.60 -3.90
N GLN A 102 -1.95 21.08 -4.26
CA GLN A 102 -2.81 21.93 -3.43
C GLN A 102 -3.84 21.12 -2.63
N GLY A 103 -3.82 19.77 -2.77
CA GLY A 103 -4.78 18.91 -2.11
C GLY A 103 -6.13 18.80 -2.83
N ARG A 104 -6.22 19.21 -4.10
CA ARG A 104 -7.44 19.07 -4.89
C ARG A 104 -7.46 17.73 -5.61
N ILE A 105 -8.58 17.02 -5.57
CA ILE A 105 -8.78 15.80 -6.33
C ILE A 105 -8.92 16.16 -7.82
N VAL A 106 -8.02 15.62 -8.64
CA VAL A 106 -7.96 15.85 -10.09
C VAL A 106 -8.89 14.89 -10.83
N ASN A 107 -8.77 13.60 -10.50
CA ASN A 107 -9.61 12.53 -11.03
C ASN A 107 -9.71 11.38 -10.01
N ILE A 108 -10.70 10.53 -10.23
CA ILE A 108 -10.95 9.35 -9.41
C ILE A 108 -11.14 8.15 -10.33
N HIS A 109 -10.45 7.06 -10.05
CA HIS A 109 -10.74 5.75 -10.63
C HIS A 109 -11.48 4.93 -9.58
N GLN A 110 -12.77 4.66 -9.83
CA GLN A 110 -13.61 3.95 -8.87
C GLN A 110 -13.58 2.45 -9.12
N ARG A 111 -13.60 1.68 -8.02
CA ARG A 111 -13.73 0.21 -8.01
C ARG A 111 -12.72 -0.48 -8.94
N ALA A 112 -11.45 -0.08 -8.85
CA ALA A 112 -10.36 -0.74 -9.57
C ALA A 112 -10.43 -2.25 -9.34
N VAL A 113 -10.32 -3.01 -10.43
CA VAL A 113 -10.55 -4.46 -10.43
C VAL A 113 -9.38 -5.17 -9.77
N PRO A 114 -9.61 -5.99 -8.73
CA PRO A 114 -8.55 -6.76 -8.07
C PRO A 114 -7.71 -7.55 -9.06
N GLN A 115 -6.39 -7.53 -8.84
CA GLN A 115 -5.39 -8.24 -9.63
C GLN A 115 -5.27 -7.82 -11.11
N SER A 116 -5.99 -6.79 -11.56
CA SER A 116 -5.81 -6.26 -12.92
C SER A 116 -4.39 -5.68 -13.09
N LEU A 117 -3.83 -5.87 -14.27
CA LEU A 117 -2.57 -5.29 -14.69
C LEU A 117 -2.77 -4.04 -15.57
N ASP A 118 -4.01 -3.62 -15.76
CA ASP A 118 -4.33 -2.40 -16.49
C ASP A 118 -3.72 -1.19 -15.78
N ILE A 119 -3.17 -0.29 -16.58
CA ILE A 119 -2.55 0.93 -16.06
C ILE A 119 -3.65 1.99 -15.84
N ILE A 120 -3.72 2.46 -14.60
CA ILE A 120 -4.62 3.54 -14.17
C ILE A 120 -3.77 4.79 -14.02
N THR A 121 -4.08 5.85 -14.77
CA THR A 121 -3.22 7.02 -14.88
C THR A 121 -3.92 8.28 -14.35
N ALA A 122 -3.15 9.14 -13.66
CA ALA A 122 -3.58 10.48 -13.30
C ALA A 122 -3.89 11.32 -14.53
N ALA A 123 -4.97 12.10 -14.49
CA ALA A 123 -5.37 12.99 -15.61
C ALA A 123 -4.45 14.22 -15.77
N ALA A 124 -3.66 14.55 -14.74
CA ALA A 124 -2.69 15.63 -14.72
C ALA A 124 -1.59 15.29 -13.69
N PRO A 125 -0.48 16.05 -13.62
CA PRO A 125 0.50 15.85 -12.57
C PRO A 125 -0.13 15.99 -11.17
N VAL A 126 0.13 15.01 -10.29
CA VAL A 126 -0.40 14.94 -8.93
C VAL A 126 0.73 14.83 -7.91
N ARG A 127 0.50 15.31 -6.68
CA ARG A 127 1.40 15.14 -5.54
C ARG A 127 1.23 13.79 -4.88
N ALA A 128 0.00 13.30 -4.86
CA ALA A 128 -0.33 12.07 -4.13
C ALA A 128 -1.43 11.27 -4.83
N VAL A 129 -1.48 9.97 -4.50
CA VAL A 129 -2.63 9.10 -4.75
C VAL A 129 -3.16 8.62 -3.40
N ILE A 130 -4.47 8.59 -3.23
CA ILE A 130 -5.12 8.03 -2.05
C ILE A 130 -5.94 6.83 -2.49
N GLU A 131 -5.69 5.68 -1.88
CA GLU A 131 -6.46 4.46 -2.06
C GLU A 131 -7.41 4.27 -0.89
N LEU A 132 -8.69 4.05 -1.20
CA LEU A 132 -9.76 3.74 -0.26
C LEU A 132 -10.47 2.47 -0.70
N ASN A 133 -11.30 1.88 0.17
CA ASN A 133 -12.16 0.77 -0.23
C ASN A 133 -12.99 1.13 -1.46
N GLY A 134 -13.11 0.20 -2.42
CA GLY A 134 -13.92 0.37 -3.61
C GLY A 134 -15.38 0.70 -3.29
N GLY A 135 -15.89 1.78 -3.89
CA GLY A 135 -17.23 2.29 -3.66
C GLY A 135 -17.33 3.37 -2.57
N THR A 136 -16.23 3.69 -1.89
CA THR A 136 -16.22 4.75 -0.87
C THR A 136 -16.49 6.13 -1.49
N ALA A 137 -15.90 6.44 -2.64
CA ALA A 137 -16.11 7.70 -3.34
C ALA A 137 -17.59 7.90 -3.67
N SER A 138 -18.23 6.90 -4.25
CA SER A 138 -19.67 6.94 -4.58
C SER A 138 -20.55 7.08 -3.34
N ARG A 139 -20.26 6.32 -2.28
CA ARG A 139 -21.04 6.32 -1.04
C ARG A 139 -20.98 7.66 -0.30
N LEU A 140 -19.84 8.32 -0.30
CA LEU A 140 -19.61 9.57 0.41
C LEU A 140 -19.76 10.82 -0.48
N GLY A 141 -20.01 10.65 -1.78
CA GLY A 141 -20.11 11.74 -2.74
C GLY A 141 -18.78 12.47 -2.94
N ILE A 142 -17.65 11.72 -2.92
CA ILE A 142 -16.34 12.28 -3.20
C ILE A 142 -16.21 12.43 -4.73
N GLU A 143 -15.90 13.65 -5.17
CA GLU A 143 -15.84 14.01 -6.58
C GLU A 143 -14.53 14.73 -6.94
N PRO A 144 -14.12 14.73 -8.20
CA PRO A 144 -13.08 15.64 -8.68
C PRO A 144 -13.40 17.08 -8.32
N GLY A 145 -12.40 17.82 -7.81
CA GLY A 145 -12.57 19.19 -7.30
C GLY A 145 -12.68 19.27 -5.78
N ASP A 146 -13.04 18.19 -5.10
CA ASP A 146 -13.03 18.11 -3.64
C ASP A 146 -11.62 18.28 -3.07
N ARG A 147 -11.53 18.68 -1.80
CA ARG A 147 -10.25 18.98 -1.15
C ARG A 147 -9.87 17.92 -0.13
N VAL A 148 -8.62 17.51 -0.20
CA VAL A 148 -7.96 16.67 0.80
C VAL A 148 -7.14 17.57 1.71
N ILE A 149 -7.37 17.47 3.01
CA ILE A 149 -6.63 18.17 4.06
C ILE A 149 -5.64 17.17 4.67
N HIS A 150 -4.34 17.45 4.51
CA HIS A 150 -3.26 16.66 5.08
C HIS A 150 -1.96 17.49 5.10
N PRO A 151 -1.03 17.26 6.07
CA PRO A 151 0.22 18.03 6.16
C PRO A 151 1.06 18.07 4.89
N ILE A 152 1.08 17.00 4.07
CA ILE A 152 1.86 16.97 2.83
C ILE A 152 1.44 18.04 1.81
N PHE A 153 0.22 18.55 1.90
CA PHE A 153 -0.29 19.62 1.01
C PHE A 153 -0.12 21.01 1.61
N GLY A 154 0.44 21.12 2.84
CA GLY A 154 0.61 22.41 3.53
C GLY A 154 -0.70 23.09 3.92
N ASN A 155 -1.81 22.37 3.97
CA ASN A 155 -3.16 22.87 4.21
C ASN A 155 -3.80 22.33 5.50
N ALA A 156 -3.07 21.57 6.28
CA ALA A 156 -3.46 21.14 7.62
C ALA A 156 -2.78 22.05 8.66
N SER A 157 -3.53 22.50 9.65
CA SER A 157 -3.06 23.27 10.82
C SER A 157 -2.68 22.35 11.97
#